data_cc085814714e55e3fd9fb2e22271e11d
#
_entry.id   cc085814714e55e3fd9fb2e22271e11d
#
_cell.length_a   1.000
_cell.length_b   1.000
_cell.length_c   1.000
_cell.angle_alpha   90.00
_cell.angle_beta   90.00
_cell.angle_gamma   90.00
#
_symmetry.space_group_name_H-M   'P 1'
#
loop_
_entity.id
_entity.type
_entity.pdbx_description
1 polymer ?
#
loop_
_entity_poly.entity_id
_entity_poly.type
_entity_poly.pdbx_seq_one_letter_code
_entity_poly.pdbx_strand_id
1 'polypeptide(L)'
;MLKGKNLFLAMVYFLSAAVGYAAEAKPDGQREWERTLEAAKKEGQVAVYISGYEAVLPEFQKEYPEIKIVSVTGRGSQLAQRLLAERRGDRFLADVFNSGGVTTHGQLHAKAKVLDPIKPALILPEVTDVSKWYQKQHHYTDPEGQYVLSYVGSATYGSVHYNTKLVDAKDFKSYWDLLNPKWKGKVVARDVRAPGPGSGNARLFYHHPDLGPSFVRKLFGEMDIQLFRDYRQGPDWLAVGKYSICFFCDVDVLKQQGLPVETFGPGAFKEGGGLVQQFGTITMVNKAPHPNAARVFINWLLSREGQIALQKTLVNSESPPDSLRIDIPKDDVPLLSRRVDGVNYIDTSKPGWQDMKPVLQIMNEALKAAGKS
;
A
#
# COMPACT_ATOMS: atom_id res chain seq x y z
N MET A 1 1.28 45.57 -95.01
CA MET A 1 0.73 44.30 -94.54
C MET A 1 1.77 43.56 -93.75
N LEU A 2 1.79 43.69 -92.45
CA LEU A 2 2.48 42.75 -91.53
C LEU A 2 1.87 42.83 -90.14
N LYS A 3 1.34 41.72 -89.69
CA LYS A 3 0.65 41.54 -88.45
C LYS A 3 1.64 41.46 -87.29
N GLY A 4 1.50 42.31 -86.24
CA GLY A 4 2.21 42.21 -85.00
C GLY A 4 1.67 41.09 -84.12
N LYS A 5 2.61 40.31 -83.54
CA LYS A 5 2.30 39.32 -82.48
C LYS A 5 2.67 39.91 -81.14
N ASN A 6 1.65 40.14 -80.32
CA ASN A 6 1.81 40.51 -78.89
C ASN A 6 2.24 39.30 -78.13
N LEU A 7 3.38 39.38 -77.40
CA LEU A 7 3.84 38.37 -76.47
C LEU A 7 3.40 38.80 -75.06
N PHE A 8 2.44 38.09 -74.49
CA PHE A 8 2.03 38.29 -73.10
C PHE A 8 2.99 37.50 -72.20
N LEU A 9 3.76 38.19 -71.38
CA LEU A 9 4.62 37.61 -70.34
C LEU A 9 3.76 37.41 -69.09
N ALA A 10 3.40 36.17 -68.77
CA ALA A 10 2.68 35.82 -67.57
C ALA A 10 3.69 35.65 -66.40
N MET A 11 3.64 36.56 -65.46
CA MET A 11 4.47 36.56 -64.26
C MET A 11 3.73 35.71 -63.20
N VAL A 12 4.22 34.49 -62.96
CA VAL A 12 3.68 33.60 -61.92
C VAL A 12 4.30 33.96 -60.62
N TYR A 13 3.54 34.53 -59.71
CA TYR A 13 3.91 34.73 -58.31
C TYR A 13 3.74 33.38 -57.54
N PHE A 14 4.87 32.79 -57.15
CA PHE A 14 4.86 31.72 -56.16
C PHE A 14 4.65 32.34 -54.77
N LEU A 15 3.42 32.20 -54.20
CA LEU A 15 3.16 32.44 -52.79
C LEU A 15 3.64 31.21 -52.02
N SER A 16 4.84 31.25 -51.44
CA SER A 16 5.28 30.29 -50.46
C SER A 16 4.52 30.53 -49.13
N ALA A 17 3.47 29.77 -48.90
CA ALA A 17 2.82 29.70 -47.60
C ALA A 17 3.78 29.00 -46.62
N ALA A 18 4.45 29.78 -45.79
CA ALA A 18 5.17 29.26 -44.62
C ALA A 18 4.09 28.76 -43.61
N VAL A 19 3.85 27.43 -43.61
CA VAL A 19 3.08 26.78 -42.56
C VAL A 19 3.95 26.85 -41.30
N GLY A 20 3.74 27.88 -40.49
CA GLY A 20 4.30 27.96 -39.15
C GLY A 20 3.65 26.84 -38.32
N TYR A 21 4.40 25.79 -38.02
CA TYR A 21 4.05 24.85 -36.98
C TYR A 21 4.03 25.65 -35.67
N ALA A 22 2.84 26.10 -35.23
CA ALA A 22 2.66 26.55 -33.87
C ALA A 22 2.92 25.32 -32.98
N ALA A 23 4.04 25.31 -32.27
CA ALA A 23 4.29 24.33 -31.25
C ALA A 23 3.16 24.45 -30.23
N GLU A 24 2.34 23.40 -30.12
CA GLU A 24 1.28 23.35 -29.11
C GLU A 24 1.90 23.64 -27.74
N ALA A 25 1.33 24.63 -27.04
CA ALA A 25 1.83 25.01 -25.72
C ALA A 25 1.63 23.81 -24.78
N LYS A 26 2.75 23.26 -24.25
CA LYS A 26 2.70 22.14 -23.29
C LYS A 26 1.78 22.52 -22.11
N PRO A 27 1.00 21.57 -21.57
CA PRO A 27 0.20 21.77 -20.36
C PRO A 27 1.05 22.30 -19.21
N ASP A 28 0.46 23.09 -18.32
CA ASP A 28 1.19 23.75 -17.22
C ASP A 28 1.97 22.76 -16.35
N GLY A 29 1.37 21.61 -16.01
CA GLY A 29 2.04 20.55 -15.25
C GLY A 29 3.27 19.98 -15.94
N GLN A 30 3.26 19.82 -17.28
CA GLN A 30 4.40 19.34 -18.02
C GLN A 30 5.56 20.36 -18.02
N ARG A 31 5.25 21.64 -18.11
CA ARG A 31 6.26 22.72 -18.02
C ARG A 31 6.86 22.81 -16.62
N GLU A 32 6.04 22.64 -15.58
CA GLU A 32 6.54 22.61 -14.21
C GLU A 32 7.44 21.41 -13.96
N TRP A 33 7.07 20.21 -14.46
CA TRP A 33 7.88 19.02 -14.39
C TRP A 33 9.26 19.23 -15.02
N GLU A 34 9.31 19.74 -16.25
CA GLU A 34 10.58 19.97 -16.98
C GLU A 34 11.49 20.97 -16.23
N ARG A 35 10.93 22.07 -15.71
CA ARG A 35 11.67 23.04 -14.89
C ARG A 35 12.22 22.42 -13.61
N THR A 36 11.40 21.61 -12.95
CA THR A 36 11.80 20.94 -11.71
C THR A 36 12.90 19.93 -11.98
N LEU A 37 12.81 19.15 -13.07
CA LEU A 37 13.84 18.20 -13.47
C LEU A 37 15.19 18.89 -13.77
N GLU A 38 15.18 19.99 -14.51
CA GLU A 38 16.40 20.76 -14.78
C GLU A 38 17.01 21.37 -13.49
N ALA A 39 16.18 21.81 -12.55
CA ALA A 39 16.65 22.28 -11.26
C ALA A 39 17.22 21.14 -10.41
N ALA A 40 16.58 19.96 -10.41
CA ALA A 40 17.03 18.78 -9.70
C ALA A 40 18.39 18.27 -10.22
N LYS A 41 18.62 18.30 -11.54
CA LYS A 41 19.94 17.98 -12.14
C LYS A 41 21.03 18.94 -11.64
N LYS A 42 20.71 20.21 -11.44
CA LYS A 42 21.65 21.20 -10.88
C LYS A 42 21.91 20.95 -9.40
N GLU A 43 20.93 20.48 -8.63
CA GLU A 43 21.11 20.03 -7.24
C GLU A 43 22.00 18.77 -7.18
N GLY A 44 21.95 17.91 -8.20
CA GLY A 44 22.87 16.81 -8.46
C GLY A 44 22.69 15.60 -7.55
N GLN A 45 21.84 15.68 -6.51
CA GLN A 45 21.58 14.56 -5.62
C GLN A 45 20.22 14.66 -4.91
N VAL A 46 19.76 13.52 -4.37
CA VAL A 46 18.61 13.43 -3.46
C VAL A 46 18.94 12.52 -2.30
N ALA A 47 18.66 12.97 -1.07
CA ALA A 47 18.86 12.21 0.15
C ALA A 47 17.56 11.54 0.59
N VAL A 48 17.49 10.21 0.47
CA VAL A 48 16.30 9.40 0.72
C VAL A 48 16.49 8.52 1.96
N TYR A 49 15.71 8.78 3.01
CA TYR A 49 15.62 7.91 4.18
C TYR A 49 14.52 6.88 3.92
N ILE A 50 14.90 5.61 3.72
CA ILE A 50 13.99 4.59 3.20
C ILE A 50 14.04 3.30 4.00
N SER A 51 12.87 2.70 4.24
CA SER A 51 12.69 1.47 5.01
C SER A 51 11.84 0.46 4.25
N GLY A 52 12.44 -0.65 3.85
CA GLY A 52 11.75 -1.80 3.25
C GLY A 52 11.47 -1.70 1.75
N TYR A 53 11.81 -0.57 1.12
CA TYR A 53 11.59 -0.32 -0.32
C TYR A 53 12.86 0.09 -1.06
N GLU A 54 14.01 -0.06 -0.43
CA GLU A 54 15.33 0.36 -0.94
C GLU A 54 15.72 -0.34 -2.25
N ALA A 55 15.18 -1.53 -2.52
CA ALA A 55 15.45 -2.27 -3.74
C ALA A 55 15.01 -1.54 -5.03
N VAL A 56 14.14 -0.53 -4.92
CA VAL A 56 13.68 0.26 -6.07
C VAL A 56 14.67 1.36 -6.47
N LEU A 57 15.58 1.77 -5.59
CA LEU A 57 16.47 2.92 -5.79
C LEU A 57 17.37 2.80 -7.04
N PRO A 58 17.93 1.62 -7.37
CA PRO A 58 18.70 1.46 -8.60
C PRO A 58 17.93 1.79 -9.89
N GLU A 59 16.61 1.58 -9.89
CA GLU A 59 15.79 1.88 -11.07
C GLU A 59 15.64 3.39 -11.28
N PHE A 60 15.48 4.16 -10.20
CA PHE A 60 15.56 5.62 -10.28
C PHE A 60 16.92 6.10 -10.80
N GLN A 61 18.02 5.54 -10.27
CA GLN A 61 19.37 5.95 -10.65
C GLN A 61 19.67 5.67 -12.13
N LYS A 62 19.07 4.63 -12.72
CA LYS A 62 19.17 4.36 -14.17
C LYS A 62 18.45 5.41 -15.00
N GLU A 63 17.27 5.84 -14.55
CA GLU A 63 16.44 6.78 -15.30
C GLU A 63 16.96 8.23 -15.18
N TYR A 64 17.49 8.59 -13.99
CA TYR A 64 18.02 9.93 -13.69
C TYR A 64 19.50 9.86 -13.25
N PRO A 65 20.42 9.51 -14.14
CA PRO A 65 21.85 9.32 -13.78
C PRO A 65 22.53 10.59 -13.26
N GLU A 66 22.00 11.77 -13.59
CA GLU A 66 22.54 13.07 -13.14
C GLU A 66 22.09 13.41 -11.69
N ILE A 67 21.11 12.70 -11.12
CA ILE A 67 20.64 12.93 -9.76
C ILE A 67 21.09 11.77 -8.88
N LYS A 68 22.21 11.92 -8.20
CA LYS A 68 22.77 10.88 -7.34
C LYS A 68 21.85 10.58 -6.14
N ILE A 69 21.52 9.30 -5.91
CA ILE A 69 20.82 8.89 -4.69
C ILE A 69 21.82 8.76 -3.54
N VAL A 70 21.52 9.47 -2.44
CA VAL A 70 22.16 9.29 -1.14
C VAL A 70 21.14 8.64 -0.21
N SER A 71 21.20 7.32 -0.08
CA SER A 71 20.22 6.59 0.72
C SER A 71 20.69 6.33 2.14
N VAL A 72 19.76 6.42 3.09
CA VAL A 72 19.92 5.94 4.46
C VAL A 72 18.86 4.89 4.70
N THR A 73 19.28 3.66 4.95
CA THR A 73 18.42 2.50 5.09
C THR A 73 18.36 2.00 6.54
N GLY A 74 17.30 1.32 6.91
CA GLY A 74 17.09 0.77 8.24
C GLY A 74 15.62 0.66 8.62
N ARG A 75 15.36 0.31 9.88
CA ARG A 75 13.98 0.28 10.38
C ARG A 75 13.40 1.70 10.46
N GLY A 76 12.15 1.87 10.04
CA GLY A 76 11.51 3.19 9.98
C GLY A 76 11.60 4.01 11.28
N SER A 77 11.43 3.35 12.45
CA SER A 77 11.58 4.02 13.75
C SER A 77 13.00 4.51 14.02
N GLN A 78 14.04 3.78 13.60
CA GLN A 78 15.44 4.18 13.74
C GLN A 78 15.76 5.35 12.80
N LEU A 79 15.27 5.30 11.57
CA LEU A 79 15.41 6.40 10.60
C LEU A 79 14.74 7.67 11.12
N ALA A 80 13.53 7.56 11.69
CA ALA A 80 12.84 8.70 12.27
C ALA A 80 13.63 9.29 13.45
N GLN A 81 14.15 8.46 14.36
CA GLN A 81 14.99 8.91 15.46
C GLN A 81 16.27 9.61 14.96
N ARG A 82 16.91 9.08 13.92
CA ARG A 82 18.09 9.68 13.28
C ARG A 82 17.75 11.07 12.73
N LEU A 83 16.70 11.18 11.92
CA LEU A 83 16.26 12.46 11.37
C LEU A 83 15.99 13.48 12.48
N LEU A 84 15.31 13.07 13.55
CA LEU A 84 15.03 13.96 14.69
C LEU A 84 16.30 14.34 15.49
N ALA A 85 17.30 13.46 15.57
CA ALA A 85 18.59 13.78 16.18
C ALA A 85 19.38 14.79 15.33
N GLU A 86 19.37 14.62 14.01
CA GLU A 86 19.97 15.57 13.06
C GLU A 86 19.32 16.95 13.17
N ARG A 87 17.99 17.01 13.27
CA ARG A 87 17.23 18.27 13.47
C ARG A 87 17.60 18.98 14.79
N ARG A 88 17.77 18.23 15.88
CA ARG A 88 18.24 18.82 17.17
C ARG A 88 19.64 19.42 17.07
N GLY A 89 20.47 18.89 16.19
CA GLY A 89 21.80 19.41 15.88
C GLY A 89 21.83 20.44 14.75
N ASP A 90 20.66 21.00 14.36
CA ASP A 90 20.48 21.95 13.25
C ASP A 90 21.05 21.44 11.92
N ARG A 91 21.01 20.11 11.72
CA ARG A 91 21.42 19.46 10.47
C ARG A 91 20.22 19.05 9.63
N PHE A 92 20.17 19.52 8.41
CA PHE A 92 19.11 19.27 7.43
C PHE A 92 19.69 18.41 6.32
N LEU A 93 19.61 17.07 6.49
CA LEU A 93 20.28 16.11 5.60
C LEU A 93 19.33 15.30 4.74
N ALA A 94 18.09 15.10 5.17
CA ALA A 94 17.11 14.30 4.47
C ALA A 94 16.22 15.19 3.59
N ASP A 95 15.97 14.74 2.35
CA ASP A 95 15.03 15.35 1.41
C ASP A 95 13.68 14.62 1.44
N VAL A 96 13.73 13.29 1.42
CA VAL A 96 12.56 12.41 1.37
C VAL A 96 12.62 11.40 2.50
N PHE A 97 11.48 11.13 3.12
CA PHE A 97 11.33 10.03 4.06
C PHE A 97 10.28 9.04 3.54
N ASN A 98 10.67 7.77 3.39
CA ASN A 98 9.84 6.69 2.89
C ASN A 98 9.84 5.55 3.90
N SER A 99 8.68 5.25 4.50
CA SER A 99 8.56 4.22 5.53
C SER A 99 7.09 3.90 5.83
N GLY A 100 6.83 3.12 6.88
CA GLY A 100 5.47 2.83 7.35
C GLY A 100 4.78 4.07 7.94
N GLY A 101 3.50 4.23 7.62
CA GLY A 101 2.70 5.40 7.97
C GLY A 101 2.56 5.65 9.48
N VAL A 102 2.54 4.61 10.31
CA VAL A 102 2.47 4.77 11.78
C VAL A 102 3.65 5.58 12.33
N THR A 103 4.87 5.25 11.89
CA THR A 103 6.07 5.98 12.29
C THR A 103 6.08 7.38 11.67
N THR A 104 5.81 7.47 10.39
CA THR A 104 5.88 8.72 9.62
C THR A 104 4.85 9.72 10.14
N HIS A 105 3.58 9.30 10.23
CA HIS A 105 2.53 10.16 10.78
C HIS A 105 2.76 10.48 12.26
N GLY A 106 2.92 9.44 13.10
CA GLY A 106 2.94 9.62 14.55
C GLY A 106 4.17 10.35 15.08
N GLN A 107 5.36 10.11 14.51
CA GLN A 107 6.60 10.69 15.00
C GLN A 107 7.01 11.94 14.24
N LEU A 108 6.98 11.93 12.91
CA LEU A 108 7.52 13.01 12.09
C LEU A 108 6.50 14.11 11.82
N HIS A 109 5.23 13.74 11.58
CA HIS A 109 4.17 14.73 11.34
C HIS A 109 3.53 15.22 12.64
N ALA A 110 2.79 14.37 13.35
CA ALA A 110 1.96 14.79 14.48
C ALA A 110 2.77 15.36 15.66
N LYS A 111 3.93 14.75 15.99
CA LYS A 111 4.76 15.18 17.14
C LYS A 111 5.82 16.19 16.76
N ALA A 112 6.63 15.89 15.74
CA ALA A 112 7.84 16.67 15.47
C ALA A 112 7.62 17.79 14.44
N LYS A 113 6.58 17.70 13.60
CA LYS A 113 6.25 18.68 12.55
C LYS A 113 7.42 18.98 11.60
N VAL A 114 8.13 17.93 11.19
CA VAL A 114 9.33 18.02 10.33
C VAL A 114 9.06 17.69 8.87
N LEU A 115 7.79 17.68 8.45
CA LEU A 115 7.37 17.41 7.09
C LEU A 115 6.75 18.66 6.46
N ASP A 116 6.98 18.82 5.16
CA ASP A 116 6.24 19.78 4.33
C ASP A 116 5.02 19.08 3.68
N PRO A 117 3.99 19.84 3.31
CA PRO A 117 2.89 19.30 2.50
C PRO A 117 3.42 18.67 1.22
N ILE A 118 3.13 17.37 1.02
CA ILE A 118 3.57 16.65 -0.18
C ILE A 118 2.70 16.98 -1.40
N LYS A 119 1.44 17.39 -1.18
CA LYS A 119 0.49 17.64 -2.25
C LYS A 119 0.98 18.63 -3.31
N PRO A 120 1.60 19.79 -2.95
CA PRO A 120 2.20 20.69 -3.92
C PRO A 120 3.45 20.14 -4.61
N ALA A 121 4.06 19.07 -4.07
CA ALA A 121 5.20 18.42 -4.70
C ALA A 121 4.79 17.45 -5.81
N LEU A 122 3.51 17.05 -5.89
CA LEU A 122 2.97 16.21 -6.95
C LEU A 122 2.71 17.05 -8.18
N ILE A 123 3.55 16.94 -9.19
CA ILE A 123 3.55 17.82 -10.37
C ILE A 123 3.50 17.06 -11.70
N LEU A 124 3.88 15.78 -11.72
CA LEU A 124 3.81 14.98 -12.93
C LEU A 124 2.33 14.71 -13.26
N PRO A 125 1.84 15.05 -14.49
CA PRO A 125 0.42 14.95 -14.84
C PRO A 125 -0.21 13.59 -14.54
N GLU A 126 0.49 12.49 -14.84
CA GLU A 126 0.00 11.14 -14.56
C GLU A 126 -0.05 10.78 -13.07
N VAL A 127 0.75 11.45 -12.22
CA VAL A 127 0.72 11.28 -10.78
C VAL A 127 -0.43 12.05 -10.16
N THR A 128 -0.71 13.25 -10.68
CA THR A 128 -1.83 14.09 -10.21
C THR A 128 -3.18 13.61 -10.70
N ASP A 129 -3.23 12.80 -11.76
CA ASP A 129 -4.47 12.19 -12.26
C ASP A 129 -4.98 11.10 -11.30
N VAL A 130 -5.86 11.49 -10.40
CA VAL A 130 -6.44 10.59 -9.40
C VAL A 130 -7.24 9.43 -10.00
N SER A 131 -7.64 9.51 -11.29
CA SER A 131 -8.32 8.40 -11.97
C SER A 131 -7.45 7.14 -12.09
N LYS A 132 -6.13 7.29 -11.98
CA LYS A 132 -5.14 6.21 -12.00
C LYS A 132 -4.94 5.54 -10.63
N TRP A 133 -5.58 6.02 -9.59
CA TRP A 133 -5.41 5.58 -8.22
C TRP A 133 -6.65 4.89 -7.68
N TYR A 134 -6.46 3.98 -6.74
CA TYR A 134 -7.54 3.25 -6.08
C TYR A 134 -8.58 4.22 -5.50
N GLN A 135 -9.86 3.92 -5.71
CA GLN A 135 -11.00 4.77 -5.34
C GLN A 135 -10.94 6.19 -5.93
N LYS A 136 -10.17 6.40 -7.02
CA LYS A 136 -9.99 7.69 -7.69
C LYS A 136 -9.53 8.81 -6.76
N GLN A 137 -8.60 8.49 -5.85
CA GLN A 137 -8.04 9.46 -4.92
C GLN A 137 -6.62 9.07 -4.49
N HIS A 138 -5.85 10.06 -4.06
CA HIS A 138 -4.65 9.82 -3.28
C HIS A 138 -5.02 9.48 -1.83
N HIS A 139 -4.32 8.51 -1.25
CA HIS A 139 -4.56 8.08 0.12
C HIS A 139 -3.52 8.65 1.06
N TYR A 140 -3.95 9.19 2.17
CA TYR A 140 -3.08 9.81 3.17
C TYR A 140 -3.30 9.16 4.53
N THR A 141 -2.25 9.10 5.34
CA THR A 141 -2.36 8.61 6.71
C THR A 141 -2.50 9.72 7.75
N ASP A 142 -2.24 10.97 7.35
CA ASP A 142 -2.48 12.15 8.17
C ASP A 142 -3.94 12.65 8.01
N PRO A 143 -4.56 13.18 9.09
CA PRO A 143 -5.94 13.64 9.05
C PRO A 143 -6.18 14.80 8.09
N GLU A 144 -5.17 15.64 7.87
CA GLU A 144 -5.21 16.77 6.95
C GLU A 144 -5.20 16.37 5.48
N GLY A 145 -4.78 15.12 5.17
CA GLY A 145 -4.67 14.59 3.82
C GLY A 145 -3.66 15.34 2.95
N GLN A 146 -2.50 15.71 3.52
CA GLN A 146 -1.53 16.57 2.84
C GLN A 146 -0.06 16.17 2.98
N TYR A 147 0.32 15.42 4.02
CA TYR A 147 1.72 15.25 4.40
C TYR A 147 2.29 13.85 4.16
N VAL A 148 1.51 12.82 4.44
CA VAL A 148 1.97 11.43 4.44
C VAL A 148 1.16 10.63 3.43
N LEU A 149 1.66 10.54 2.20
CA LEU A 149 0.97 9.87 1.10
C LEU A 149 1.27 8.38 1.12
N SER A 150 0.22 7.56 1.14
CA SER A 150 0.28 6.11 0.96
C SER A 150 0.22 5.76 -0.51
N TYR A 151 1.15 4.92 -0.99
CA TYR A 151 1.21 4.53 -2.39
C TYR A 151 1.11 3.00 -2.61
N VAL A 152 1.17 2.22 -1.54
CA VAL A 152 0.92 0.77 -1.57
C VAL A 152 -0.11 0.38 -0.52
N GLY A 153 -0.84 -0.69 -0.78
CA GLY A 153 -1.75 -1.32 0.15
C GLY A 153 -1.57 -2.83 0.13
N SER A 154 -1.80 -3.49 1.24
CA SER A 154 -1.85 -4.96 1.31
C SER A 154 -3.26 -5.38 1.63
N ALA A 155 -3.84 -6.22 0.76
CA ALA A 155 -5.12 -6.83 1.03
C ALA A 155 -4.98 -7.84 2.19
N THR A 156 -6.03 -7.96 3.00
CA THR A 156 -6.11 -8.96 4.06
C THR A 156 -7.52 -9.54 4.09
N TYR A 157 -7.60 -10.85 4.20
CA TYR A 157 -8.84 -11.61 4.10
C TYR A 157 -9.19 -12.31 5.42
N GLY A 158 -8.85 -11.66 6.53
CA GLY A 158 -9.17 -12.14 7.87
C GLY A 158 -8.30 -13.30 8.38
N SER A 159 -7.32 -13.77 7.60
CA SER A 159 -6.46 -14.93 7.95
C SER A 159 -7.27 -16.11 8.46
N VAL A 160 -8.22 -16.59 7.65
CA VAL A 160 -9.02 -17.77 7.93
C VAL A 160 -8.58 -18.91 7.02
N HIS A 161 -8.21 -20.02 7.63
CA HIS A 161 -7.68 -21.19 6.94
C HIS A 161 -8.51 -22.43 7.27
N TYR A 162 -8.49 -23.42 6.42
CA TYR A 162 -9.30 -24.62 6.59
C TYR A 162 -8.54 -25.88 6.13
N ASN A 163 -8.95 -27.03 6.67
CA ASN A 163 -8.49 -28.33 6.19
C ASN A 163 -9.35 -28.77 5.01
N THR A 164 -8.73 -28.97 3.85
CA THR A 164 -9.40 -29.27 2.58
C THR A 164 -10.10 -30.63 2.53
N LYS A 165 -9.77 -31.55 3.46
CA LYS A 165 -10.47 -32.84 3.61
C LYS A 165 -11.71 -32.77 4.48
N LEU A 166 -11.84 -31.70 5.29
CA LEU A 166 -12.91 -31.56 6.28
C LEU A 166 -13.90 -30.45 5.93
N VAL A 167 -13.51 -29.53 5.06
CA VAL A 167 -14.24 -28.32 4.72
C VAL A 167 -14.31 -28.17 3.22
N ASP A 168 -15.50 -28.00 2.65
CA ASP A 168 -15.69 -27.50 1.30
C ASP A 168 -15.84 -25.95 1.38
N ALA A 169 -14.92 -25.23 0.77
CA ALA A 169 -14.95 -23.77 0.75
C ALA A 169 -16.21 -23.19 0.09
N LYS A 170 -16.89 -23.95 -0.78
CA LYS A 170 -18.13 -23.55 -1.44
C LYS A 170 -19.32 -23.39 -0.49
N ASP A 171 -19.25 -23.99 0.70
CA ASP A 171 -20.25 -23.86 1.74
C ASP A 171 -20.24 -22.44 2.39
N PHE A 172 -19.23 -21.64 2.11
CA PHE A 172 -19.02 -20.34 2.73
C PHE A 172 -19.20 -19.21 1.73
N LYS A 173 -20.03 -18.24 2.09
CA LYS A 173 -20.27 -17.01 1.32
C LYS A 173 -20.20 -15.76 2.20
N SER A 174 -20.12 -15.95 3.49
CA SER A 174 -20.06 -14.91 4.52
C SER A 174 -19.16 -15.38 5.67
N TYR A 175 -18.47 -14.46 6.34
CA TYR A 175 -17.78 -14.78 7.58
C TYR A 175 -18.74 -15.35 8.64
N TRP A 176 -20.03 -15.01 8.59
CA TRP A 176 -21.05 -15.58 9.48
C TRP A 176 -21.24 -17.09 9.31
N ASP A 177 -20.95 -17.64 8.13
CA ASP A 177 -21.04 -19.09 7.89
C ASP A 177 -19.99 -19.88 8.69
N LEU A 178 -18.88 -19.22 9.08
CA LEU A 178 -17.87 -19.79 9.98
C LEU A 178 -18.41 -20.00 11.41
N LEU A 179 -19.51 -19.35 11.77
CA LEU A 179 -20.18 -19.48 13.08
C LEU A 179 -21.37 -20.45 13.03
N ASN A 180 -21.53 -21.23 11.96
CA ASN A 180 -22.55 -22.27 11.91
C ASN A 180 -22.29 -23.30 13.01
N PRO A 181 -23.31 -23.75 13.78
CA PRO A 181 -23.17 -24.72 14.85
C PRO A 181 -22.46 -26.03 14.47
N LYS A 182 -22.49 -26.42 13.18
CA LYS A 182 -21.75 -27.59 12.67
C LYS A 182 -20.23 -27.51 12.93
N TRP A 183 -19.71 -26.30 13.09
CA TRP A 183 -18.30 -26.02 13.34
C TRP A 183 -17.94 -25.86 14.82
N LYS A 184 -18.92 -25.89 15.73
CA LYS A 184 -18.67 -25.75 17.17
C LYS A 184 -17.70 -26.82 17.66
N GLY A 185 -16.65 -26.42 18.39
CA GLY A 185 -15.57 -27.29 18.86
C GLY A 185 -14.58 -27.73 17.78
N LYS A 186 -14.76 -27.31 16.50
CA LYS A 186 -13.89 -27.63 15.37
C LYS A 186 -13.04 -26.44 14.89
N VAL A 187 -13.10 -25.35 15.66
CA VAL A 187 -12.41 -24.09 15.35
C VAL A 187 -11.25 -23.89 16.30
N VAL A 188 -10.11 -23.48 15.75
CA VAL A 188 -8.95 -23.06 16.54
C VAL A 188 -8.55 -21.65 16.14
N ALA A 189 -8.09 -20.84 17.08
CA ALA A 189 -7.59 -19.50 16.80
C ALA A 189 -6.33 -19.18 17.59
N ARG A 190 -5.47 -18.37 16.98
CA ARG A 190 -4.38 -17.79 17.74
C ARG A 190 -4.91 -16.83 18.80
N ASP A 191 -4.32 -16.91 19.99
CA ASP A 191 -4.63 -15.99 21.09
C ASP A 191 -4.02 -14.62 20.81
N VAL A 192 -4.80 -13.70 20.23
CA VAL A 192 -4.37 -12.33 19.89
C VAL A 192 -4.22 -11.42 21.10
N ARG A 193 -4.47 -11.91 22.32
CA ARG A 193 -4.13 -11.22 23.57
C ARG A 193 -2.63 -11.21 23.80
N ALA A 194 -1.92 -12.20 23.29
CA ALA A 194 -0.47 -12.20 23.22
C ALA A 194 0.01 -11.36 22.02
N PRO A 195 1.11 -10.60 22.17
CA PRO A 195 1.68 -9.84 21.04
C PRO A 195 2.01 -10.73 19.83
N GLY A 196 1.81 -10.19 18.63
CA GLY A 196 2.21 -10.86 17.38
C GLY A 196 1.13 -10.83 16.29
N PRO A 197 1.27 -11.66 15.22
CA PRO A 197 0.34 -11.72 14.09
C PRO A 197 -1.10 -12.00 14.52
N GLY A 198 -2.06 -11.59 13.67
CA GLY A 198 -3.49 -11.82 13.90
C GLY A 198 -4.23 -10.63 14.51
N SER A 199 -3.56 -9.72 15.22
CA SER A 199 -4.21 -8.55 15.81
C SER A 199 -4.86 -7.63 14.77
N GLY A 200 -4.24 -7.48 13.58
CA GLY A 200 -4.80 -6.74 12.47
C GLY A 200 -6.12 -7.33 11.97
N ASN A 201 -6.18 -8.65 11.86
CA ASN A 201 -7.39 -9.36 11.44
C ASN A 201 -8.49 -9.33 12.50
N ALA A 202 -8.14 -9.40 13.79
CA ALA A 202 -9.09 -9.25 14.88
C ALA A 202 -9.71 -7.84 14.87
N ARG A 203 -8.91 -6.80 14.60
CA ARG A 203 -9.42 -5.44 14.39
C ARG A 203 -10.33 -5.34 13.17
N LEU A 204 -9.98 -6.00 12.06
CA LEU A 204 -10.85 -6.04 10.88
C LEU A 204 -12.24 -6.57 11.29
N PHE A 205 -12.32 -7.72 11.94
CA PHE A 205 -13.61 -8.28 12.37
C PHE A 205 -14.37 -7.37 13.32
N TYR A 206 -13.69 -6.75 14.29
CA TYR A 206 -14.33 -5.88 15.26
C TYR A 206 -14.89 -4.59 14.66
N HIS A 207 -14.17 -3.98 13.74
CA HIS A 207 -14.55 -2.69 13.16
C HIS A 207 -15.33 -2.80 11.85
N HIS A 208 -15.43 -4.01 11.26
CA HIS A 208 -16.18 -4.22 10.04
C HIS A 208 -17.66 -3.91 10.24
N PRO A 209 -18.31 -3.07 9.39
CA PRO A 209 -19.70 -2.67 9.58
C PRO A 209 -20.69 -3.85 9.59
N ASP A 210 -20.42 -4.91 8.80
CA ASP A 210 -21.30 -6.08 8.70
C ASP A 210 -20.96 -7.20 9.71
N LEU A 211 -19.86 -7.10 10.44
CA LEU A 211 -19.42 -8.09 11.43
C LEU A 211 -19.48 -7.51 12.83
N GLY A 212 -18.58 -6.62 13.15
CA GLY A 212 -18.55 -5.86 14.37
C GLY A 212 -18.31 -6.67 15.65
N PRO A 213 -18.55 -6.04 16.81
CA PRO A 213 -18.42 -6.68 18.11
C PRO A 213 -19.28 -7.95 18.28
N SER A 214 -20.40 -8.03 17.57
CA SER A 214 -21.30 -9.20 17.61
C SER A 214 -20.66 -10.44 17.04
N PHE A 215 -19.94 -10.31 15.91
CA PHE A 215 -19.21 -11.42 15.32
C PHE A 215 -18.10 -11.92 16.27
N VAL A 216 -17.30 -10.99 16.80
CA VAL A 216 -16.21 -11.32 17.75
C VAL A 216 -16.77 -12.03 18.99
N ARG A 217 -17.88 -11.53 19.56
CA ARG A 217 -18.52 -12.14 20.73
C ARG A 217 -18.99 -13.56 20.45
N LYS A 218 -19.63 -13.80 19.31
CA LYS A 218 -20.10 -15.15 18.94
C LYS A 218 -18.93 -16.09 18.65
N LEU A 219 -17.92 -15.63 17.92
CA LEU A 219 -16.74 -16.45 17.62
C LEU A 219 -16.10 -16.98 18.90
N PHE A 220 -15.80 -16.12 19.86
CA PHE A 220 -15.08 -16.52 21.08
C PHE A 220 -15.99 -17.05 22.19
N GLY A 221 -17.29 -16.72 22.18
CA GLY A 221 -18.22 -17.11 23.23
C GLY A 221 -19.06 -18.35 22.91
N GLU A 222 -19.44 -18.57 21.62
CA GLU A 222 -20.41 -19.60 21.26
C GLU A 222 -19.80 -20.79 20.51
N MET A 223 -18.66 -20.59 19.82
CA MET A 223 -18.09 -21.60 18.93
C MET A 223 -17.20 -22.67 19.61
N ASP A 224 -17.09 -22.62 20.93
CA ASP A 224 -16.19 -23.52 21.69
C ASP A 224 -14.78 -23.55 21.11
N ILE A 225 -14.25 -22.37 20.79
CA ILE A 225 -12.98 -22.19 20.10
C ILE A 225 -11.80 -22.59 20.99
N GLN A 226 -10.85 -23.33 20.41
CA GLN A 226 -9.59 -23.62 21.07
C GLN A 226 -8.58 -22.52 20.77
N LEU A 227 -7.94 -21.96 21.79
CA LEU A 227 -6.89 -20.96 21.63
C LEU A 227 -5.50 -21.61 21.66
N PHE A 228 -4.56 -21.06 20.88
CA PHE A 228 -3.15 -21.45 20.90
C PHE A 228 -2.25 -20.21 20.89
N ARG A 229 -1.00 -20.37 21.38
CA ARG A 229 0.01 -19.29 21.42
C ARG A 229 1.24 -19.60 20.60
N ASP A 230 1.63 -20.86 20.52
CA ASP A 230 2.74 -21.29 19.69
C ASP A 230 2.35 -21.21 18.20
N TYR A 231 3.20 -20.57 17.39
CA TYR A 231 2.91 -20.28 15.98
C TYR A 231 2.67 -21.54 15.12
N ARG A 232 3.27 -22.68 15.48
CA ARG A 232 3.12 -23.92 14.74
C ARG A 232 1.93 -24.74 15.19
N GLN A 233 1.54 -24.63 16.46
CA GLN A 233 0.56 -25.52 17.07
C GLN A 233 -0.80 -25.52 16.35
N GLY A 234 -1.36 -24.34 16.06
CA GLY A 234 -2.65 -24.25 15.37
C GLY A 234 -2.61 -24.76 13.93
N PRO A 235 -1.65 -24.30 13.10
CA PRO A 235 -1.43 -24.85 11.76
C PRO A 235 -1.24 -26.38 11.74
N ASP A 236 -0.43 -26.93 12.63
CA ASP A 236 -0.22 -28.38 12.70
C ASP A 236 -1.51 -29.14 13.06
N TRP A 237 -2.28 -28.63 14.01
CA TRP A 237 -3.58 -29.20 14.35
C TRP A 237 -4.57 -29.14 13.18
N LEU A 238 -4.54 -28.08 12.39
CA LEU A 238 -5.35 -27.96 11.18
C LEU A 238 -4.91 -28.99 10.13
N ALA A 239 -3.62 -29.11 9.88
CA ALA A 239 -3.07 -30.00 8.86
C ALA A 239 -3.39 -31.49 9.14
N VAL A 240 -3.30 -31.93 10.39
CA VAL A 240 -3.64 -33.31 10.78
C VAL A 240 -5.15 -33.54 10.95
N GLY A 241 -5.99 -32.52 10.73
CA GLY A 241 -7.44 -32.65 10.81
C GLY A 241 -8.01 -32.68 12.23
N LYS A 242 -7.23 -32.29 13.24
CA LYS A 242 -7.76 -32.15 14.62
C LYS A 242 -8.81 -31.04 14.71
N TYR A 243 -8.62 -29.97 13.94
CA TYR A 243 -9.59 -28.87 13.76
C TYR A 243 -9.87 -28.68 12.27
N SER A 244 -11.04 -28.16 11.96
CA SER A 244 -11.49 -27.92 10.59
C SER A 244 -11.14 -26.54 10.09
N ILE A 245 -11.14 -25.54 10.97
CA ILE A 245 -10.98 -24.11 10.67
C ILE A 245 -9.98 -23.51 11.65
N CYS A 246 -9.05 -22.69 11.12
CA CYS A 246 -8.08 -21.91 11.90
C CYS A 246 -8.19 -20.45 11.60
N PHE A 247 -8.36 -19.62 12.66
CA PHE A 247 -8.27 -18.17 12.59
C PHE A 247 -6.89 -17.68 13.01
N PHE A 248 -6.38 -16.67 12.31
CA PHE A 248 -5.11 -16.00 12.62
C PHE A 248 -3.89 -16.93 12.57
N CYS A 249 -3.97 -17.96 11.77
CA CYS A 249 -2.87 -18.90 11.48
C CYS A 249 -1.98 -18.36 10.35
N ASP A 250 -0.89 -19.07 10.12
CA ASP A 250 -0.09 -19.03 8.90
C ASP A 250 0.08 -20.48 8.44
N VAL A 251 -0.34 -20.78 7.20
CA VAL A 251 -0.32 -22.15 6.65
C VAL A 251 0.55 -22.27 5.40
N ASP A 252 1.24 -21.22 4.98
CA ASP A 252 1.94 -21.19 3.70
C ASP A 252 3.01 -22.27 3.57
N VAL A 253 3.78 -22.50 4.62
CA VAL A 253 4.79 -23.59 4.66
C VAL A 253 4.12 -24.96 4.52
N LEU A 254 2.99 -25.19 5.20
CA LEU A 254 2.26 -26.45 5.15
C LEU A 254 1.63 -26.70 3.77
N LYS A 255 1.16 -25.64 3.11
CA LYS A 255 0.68 -25.68 1.72
C LYS A 255 1.81 -26.07 0.76
N GLN A 256 2.99 -25.45 0.89
CA GLN A 256 4.17 -25.78 0.08
C GLN A 256 4.63 -27.24 0.27
N GLN A 257 4.41 -27.80 1.46
CA GLN A 257 4.66 -29.21 1.75
C GLN A 257 3.56 -30.16 1.24
N GLY A 258 2.52 -29.65 0.60
CA GLY A 258 1.41 -30.45 0.07
C GLY A 258 0.43 -30.96 1.13
N LEU A 259 0.42 -30.39 2.33
CA LEU A 259 -0.53 -30.76 3.37
C LEU A 259 -1.94 -30.23 3.06
N PRO A 260 -3.00 -30.89 3.57
CA PRO A 260 -4.38 -30.59 3.20
C PRO A 260 -4.91 -29.33 3.90
N VAL A 261 -4.26 -28.19 3.68
CA VAL A 261 -4.66 -26.89 4.23
C VAL A 261 -4.78 -25.85 3.14
N GLU A 262 -5.74 -24.94 3.26
CA GLU A 262 -5.96 -23.87 2.32
C GLU A 262 -6.44 -22.61 3.04
N THR A 263 -6.36 -21.46 2.36
CA THR A 263 -6.77 -20.16 2.86
C THR A 263 -8.03 -19.69 2.14
N PHE A 264 -9.02 -19.17 2.86
CA PHE A 264 -10.12 -18.45 2.22
C PHE A 264 -9.58 -17.17 1.59
N GLY A 265 -9.59 -17.13 0.27
CA GLY A 265 -9.02 -16.05 -0.53
C GLY A 265 -10.02 -14.96 -0.90
N PRO A 266 -9.63 -14.11 -1.86
CA PRO A 266 -10.47 -13.03 -2.37
C PRO A 266 -11.83 -13.55 -2.86
N GLY A 267 -12.90 -12.86 -2.45
CA GLY A 267 -14.27 -13.20 -2.88
C GLY A 267 -14.90 -14.42 -2.20
N ALA A 268 -14.20 -15.11 -1.30
CA ALA A 268 -14.78 -16.20 -0.52
C ALA A 268 -15.94 -15.70 0.37
N PHE A 269 -15.82 -14.50 0.89
CA PHE A 269 -16.81 -13.88 1.76
C PHE A 269 -17.35 -12.59 1.15
N LYS A 270 -18.67 -12.40 1.17
CA LYS A 270 -19.36 -11.22 0.62
C LYS A 270 -18.98 -9.91 1.30
N GLU A 271 -18.56 -9.97 2.57
CA GLU A 271 -18.10 -8.82 3.33
C GLU A 271 -16.76 -8.29 2.79
N GLY A 272 -16.04 -9.10 2.00
CA GLY A 272 -14.78 -8.71 1.38
C GLY A 272 -13.58 -8.82 2.33
N GLY A 273 -12.68 -7.85 2.26
CA GLY A 273 -11.43 -7.87 3.02
C GLY A 273 -11.04 -6.52 3.61
N GLY A 274 -9.96 -6.52 4.34
CA GLY A 274 -9.28 -5.31 4.77
C GLY A 274 -8.25 -4.84 3.75
N LEU A 275 -7.94 -3.56 3.77
CA LEU A 275 -6.83 -2.97 3.05
C LEU A 275 -5.94 -2.23 4.05
N VAL A 276 -4.71 -2.68 4.19
CA VAL A 276 -3.71 -2.02 5.03
C VAL A 276 -2.88 -1.09 4.15
N GLN A 277 -3.06 0.21 4.32
CA GLN A 277 -2.40 1.24 3.50
C GLN A 277 -1.15 1.83 4.16
N GLN A 278 -0.73 1.34 5.32
CA GLN A 278 0.33 1.95 6.14
C GLN A 278 1.74 1.43 5.86
N PHE A 279 1.91 0.46 4.98
CA PHE A 279 3.24 -0.15 4.79
C PHE A 279 4.18 0.70 3.95
N GLY A 280 3.69 1.38 2.92
CA GLY A 280 4.50 2.24 2.08
C GLY A 280 3.93 3.65 2.03
N THR A 281 4.58 4.57 2.72
CA THR A 281 4.27 6.00 2.63
C THR A 281 5.48 6.79 2.20
N ILE A 282 5.24 7.89 1.50
CA ILE A 282 6.26 8.84 1.08
C ILE A 282 5.91 10.24 1.57
N THR A 283 6.91 10.99 1.96
CA THR A 283 6.77 12.36 2.45
C THR A 283 7.92 13.24 1.98
N MET A 284 7.65 14.54 1.90
CA MET A 284 8.68 15.54 1.73
C MET A 284 9.14 16.05 3.10
N VAL A 285 10.42 15.98 3.38
CA VAL A 285 11.00 16.47 4.63
C VAL A 285 11.15 17.99 4.53
N ASN A 286 10.74 18.73 5.56
CA ASN A 286 10.85 20.18 5.50
C ASN A 286 12.32 20.64 5.52
N LYS A 287 12.58 21.82 4.98
CA LYS A 287 13.95 22.35 4.80
C LYS A 287 14.88 21.34 4.10
N ALA A 288 14.33 20.60 3.13
CA ALA A 288 15.09 19.68 2.30
C ALA A 288 16.26 20.43 1.60
N PRO A 289 17.50 19.95 1.68
CA PRO A 289 18.63 20.61 0.99
C PRO A 289 18.52 20.54 -0.55
N HIS A 290 17.80 19.52 -1.09
CA HIS A 290 17.65 19.32 -2.53
C HIS A 290 16.14 19.20 -2.88
N PRO A 291 15.36 20.31 -2.76
CA PRO A 291 13.90 20.23 -2.83
C PRO A 291 13.37 19.86 -4.22
N ASN A 292 14.08 20.22 -5.30
CA ASN A 292 13.68 19.83 -6.65
C ASN A 292 13.99 18.36 -6.93
N ALA A 293 15.13 17.85 -6.49
CA ALA A 293 15.46 16.44 -6.59
C ALA A 293 14.52 15.57 -5.76
N ALA A 294 14.10 16.04 -4.58
CA ALA A 294 13.03 15.42 -3.79
C ALA A 294 11.72 15.31 -4.58
N ARG A 295 11.29 16.39 -5.23
CA ARG A 295 10.08 16.40 -6.07
C ARG A 295 10.20 15.42 -7.22
N VAL A 296 11.35 15.37 -7.90
CA VAL A 296 11.58 14.41 -8.99
C VAL A 296 11.50 12.98 -8.49
N PHE A 297 12.17 12.65 -7.38
CA PHE A 297 12.11 11.32 -6.80
C PHE A 297 10.70 10.91 -6.37
N ILE A 298 9.96 11.80 -5.71
CA ILE A 298 8.58 11.56 -5.27
C ILE A 298 7.69 11.27 -6.47
N ASN A 299 7.72 12.11 -7.51
CA ASN A 299 6.89 11.92 -8.70
C ASN A 299 7.28 10.66 -9.48
N TRP A 300 8.58 10.37 -9.60
CA TRP A 300 9.03 9.14 -10.23
C TRP A 300 8.54 7.89 -9.48
N LEU A 301 8.72 7.84 -8.15
CA LEU A 301 8.25 6.69 -7.37
C LEU A 301 6.73 6.48 -7.50
N LEU A 302 5.97 7.57 -7.64
CA LEU A 302 4.52 7.55 -7.80
C LEU A 302 4.07 7.40 -9.26
N SER A 303 4.98 7.51 -10.23
CA SER A 303 4.68 7.31 -11.66
C SER A 303 4.28 5.87 -11.96
N ARG A 304 3.76 5.63 -13.15
CA ARG A 304 3.45 4.29 -13.62
C ARG A 304 4.70 3.40 -13.64
N GLU A 305 5.78 3.91 -14.19
CA GLU A 305 7.07 3.23 -14.31
C GLU A 305 7.67 2.94 -12.93
N GLY A 306 7.69 3.91 -12.03
CA GLY A 306 8.19 3.75 -10.68
C GLY A 306 7.41 2.71 -9.87
N GLN A 307 6.09 2.66 -10.01
CA GLN A 307 5.26 1.67 -9.32
C GLN A 307 5.41 0.26 -9.92
N ILE A 308 5.62 0.11 -11.23
CA ILE A 308 5.95 -1.17 -11.85
C ILE A 308 7.33 -1.64 -11.38
N ALA A 309 8.33 -0.76 -11.35
CA ALA A 309 9.66 -1.06 -10.84
C ALA A 309 9.60 -1.51 -9.38
N LEU A 310 8.84 -0.82 -8.55
CA LEU A 310 8.63 -1.17 -7.15
C LEU A 310 8.05 -2.58 -6.99
N GLN A 311 6.98 -2.92 -7.71
CA GLN A 311 6.37 -4.26 -7.64
C GLN A 311 7.36 -5.34 -8.07
N LYS A 312 8.08 -5.14 -9.19
CA LYS A 312 9.06 -6.12 -9.70
C LYS A 312 10.21 -6.38 -8.74
N THR A 313 10.74 -5.32 -8.12
CA THR A 313 11.89 -5.44 -7.20
C THR A 313 11.53 -6.10 -5.87
N LEU A 314 10.26 -6.09 -5.49
CA LEU A 314 9.79 -6.57 -4.19
C LEU A 314 8.86 -7.80 -4.28
N VAL A 315 8.70 -8.40 -5.46
CA VAL A 315 7.81 -9.55 -5.68
C VAL A 315 8.14 -10.75 -4.76
N ASN A 316 9.42 -10.95 -4.45
CA ASN A 316 9.90 -12.02 -3.58
C ASN A 316 10.11 -11.59 -2.12
N SER A 317 9.64 -10.40 -1.72
CA SER A 317 9.71 -9.98 -0.32
C SER A 317 8.67 -10.72 0.53
N GLU A 318 8.85 -10.73 1.86
CA GLU A 318 7.87 -11.31 2.79
C GLU A 318 6.47 -10.65 2.68
N SER A 319 6.42 -9.41 2.23
CA SER A 319 5.19 -8.64 2.06
C SER A 319 5.23 -7.89 0.74
N PRO A 320 4.98 -8.57 -0.39
CA PRO A 320 4.98 -7.93 -1.69
C PRO A 320 3.97 -6.78 -1.73
N PRO A 321 4.37 -5.59 -2.22
CA PRO A 321 3.47 -4.44 -2.25
C PRO A 321 2.42 -4.60 -3.35
N ASP A 322 1.17 -4.30 -3.02
CA ASP A 322 0.13 -4.01 -4.01
C ASP A 322 0.04 -2.48 -4.18
N SER A 323 0.58 -1.96 -5.27
CA SER A 323 0.50 -0.53 -5.56
C SER A 323 -0.94 -0.03 -5.54
N LEU A 324 -1.17 1.15 -4.98
CA LEU A 324 -2.48 1.81 -5.04
C LEU A 324 -2.80 2.38 -6.43
N ARG A 325 -1.85 2.39 -7.37
CA ARG A 325 -2.18 2.61 -8.79
C ARG A 325 -2.97 1.44 -9.36
N ILE A 326 -3.95 1.74 -10.19
CA ILE A 326 -4.85 0.74 -10.81
C ILE A 326 -4.57 0.52 -12.30
N ASP A 327 -3.72 1.34 -12.90
CA ASP A 327 -3.36 1.30 -14.33
C ASP A 327 -2.05 0.54 -14.60
N ILE A 328 -1.61 -0.29 -13.66
CA ILE A 328 -0.40 -1.12 -13.76
C ILE A 328 -0.75 -2.61 -13.63
N PRO A 329 0.06 -3.51 -14.25
CA PRO A 329 -0.11 -4.96 -14.07
C PRO A 329 0.02 -5.38 -12.61
N LYS A 330 -0.76 -6.36 -12.19
CA LYS A 330 -0.78 -6.90 -10.82
C LYS A 330 -0.44 -8.39 -10.76
N ASP A 331 -0.09 -9.01 -11.88
CA ASP A 331 0.09 -10.45 -11.99
C ASP A 331 1.22 -10.99 -11.11
N ASP A 332 2.25 -10.18 -10.90
CA ASP A 332 3.39 -10.52 -10.04
C ASP A 332 3.07 -10.41 -8.53
N VAL A 333 1.97 -9.75 -8.15
CA VAL A 333 1.59 -9.64 -6.74
C VAL A 333 0.80 -10.88 -6.32
N PRO A 334 1.19 -11.59 -5.25
CA PRO A 334 0.47 -12.77 -4.78
C PRO A 334 -1.01 -12.49 -4.54
N LEU A 335 -1.87 -13.45 -4.90
CA LEU A 335 -3.33 -13.30 -4.85
C LEU A 335 -3.84 -12.86 -3.47
N LEU A 336 -3.24 -13.38 -2.39
CA LEU A 336 -3.64 -13.04 -1.02
C LEU A 336 -3.13 -11.67 -0.54
N SER A 337 -2.22 -11.05 -1.28
CA SER A 337 -1.65 -9.72 -0.95
C SER A 337 -2.24 -8.61 -1.81
N ARG A 338 -2.84 -8.95 -2.95
CA ARG A 338 -3.37 -7.96 -3.89
C ARG A 338 -4.87 -7.76 -3.77
N ARG A 339 -5.33 -6.58 -4.17
CA ARG A 339 -6.76 -6.33 -4.42
C ARG A 339 -7.20 -7.05 -5.69
N VAL A 340 -8.41 -7.57 -5.67
CA VAL A 340 -9.05 -8.25 -6.77
C VAL A 340 -10.33 -7.51 -7.14
N ASP A 341 -10.60 -7.39 -8.43
CA ASP A 341 -11.80 -6.72 -8.92
C ASP A 341 -13.08 -7.40 -8.40
N GLY A 342 -14.07 -6.59 -8.07
CA GLY A 342 -15.34 -7.08 -7.53
C GLY A 342 -15.32 -7.41 -6.04
N VAL A 343 -14.16 -7.37 -5.38
CA VAL A 343 -14.04 -7.56 -3.92
C VAL A 343 -14.05 -6.19 -3.23
N ASN A 344 -14.89 -6.06 -2.20
CA ASN A 344 -14.91 -4.87 -1.37
C ASN A 344 -13.75 -4.89 -0.36
N TYR A 345 -13.06 -3.76 -0.18
CA TYR A 345 -11.98 -3.61 0.78
C TYR A 345 -12.22 -2.42 1.69
N ILE A 346 -12.06 -2.64 2.98
CA ILE A 346 -12.20 -1.61 4.00
C ILE A 346 -10.80 -1.19 4.48
N ASP A 347 -10.55 0.11 4.46
CA ASP A 347 -9.29 0.66 5.01
C ASP A 347 -9.20 0.38 6.52
N THR A 348 -8.27 -0.50 6.88
CA THR A 348 -7.97 -0.87 8.26
C THR A 348 -6.91 0.01 8.91
N SER A 349 -6.37 0.98 8.16
CA SER A 349 -5.30 1.87 8.61
C SER A 349 -5.83 3.10 9.38
N LYS A 350 -7.13 3.26 9.47
CA LYS A 350 -7.77 4.38 10.18
C LYS A 350 -7.22 4.50 11.61
N PRO A 351 -6.83 5.70 12.06
CA PRO A 351 -6.23 5.90 13.39
C PRO A 351 -7.07 5.31 14.53
N GLY A 352 -8.39 5.50 14.50
CA GLY A 352 -9.31 4.95 15.51
C GLY A 352 -9.38 3.42 15.56
N TRP A 353 -8.89 2.72 14.52
CA TRP A 353 -8.87 1.26 14.46
C TRP A 353 -7.59 0.65 15.03
N GLN A 354 -6.60 1.45 15.38
CA GLN A 354 -5.31 0.94 15.86
C GLN A 354 -5.35 0.53 17.35
N ASP A 355 -6.35 0.99 18.11
CA ASP A 355 -6.50 0.61 19.50
C ASP A 355 -7.08 -0.82 19.63
N MET A 356 -6.30 -1.72 20.24
CA MET A 356 -6.71 -3.09 20.51
C MET A 356 -7.57 -3.24 21.78
N LYS A 357 -7.63 -2.24 22.64
CA LYS A 357 -8.33 -2.36 23.93
C LYS A 357 -9.78 -2.80 23.78
N PRO A 358 -10.62 -2.18 22.93
CA PRO A 358 -12.02 -2.59 22.79
C PRO A 358 -12.17 -4.00 22.20
N VAL A 359 -11.26 -4.40 21.30
CA VAL A 359 -11.23 -5.75 20.70
C VAL A 359 -10.93 -6.79 21.77
N LEU A 360 -9.89 -6.55 22.58
CA LEU A 360 -9.49 -7.45 23.67
C LEU A 360 -10.52 -7.52 24.78
N GLN A 361 -11.20 -6.42 25.09
CA GLN A 361 -12.26 -6.39 26.08
C GLN A 361 -13.41 -7.31 25.68
N ILE A 362 -13.94 -7.16 24.48
CA ILE A 362 -15.07 -7.98 24.01
C ILE A 362 -14.71 -9.46 23.90
N MET A 363 -13.48 -9.76 23.47
CA MET A 363 -12.95 -11.12 23.40
C MET A 363 -12.85 -11.75 24.79
N ASN A 364 -12.31 -11.02 25.78
CA ASN A 364 -12.20 -11.49 27.15
C ASN A 364 -13.59 -11.73 27.80
N GLU A 365 -14.54 -10.81 27.59
CA GLU A 365 -15.92 -10.98 28.07
C GLU A 365 -16.57 -12.24 27.48
N ALA A 366 -16.39 -12.46 26.16
CA ALA A 366 -16.93 -13.63 25.48
C ALA A 366 -16.32 -14.95 25.97
N LEU A 367 -14.99 -15.00 26.12
CA LEU A 367 -14.28 -16.17 26.63
C LEU A 367 -14.67 -16.48 28.07
N LYS A 368 -14.79 -15.46 28.93
CA LYS A 368 -15.23 -15.62 30.33
C LYS A 368 -16.66 -16.17 30.40
N ALA A 369 -17.57 -15.67 29.57
CA ALA A 369 -18.93 -16.18 29.47
C ALA A 369 -18.99 -17.64 29.00
N ALA A 370 -18.03 -18.08 28.19
CA ALA A 370 -17.87 -19.46 27.74
C ALA A 370 -17.10 -20.36 28.74
N GLY A 371 -16.76 -19.87 29.92
CA GLY A 371 -15.96 -20.62 30.90
C GLY A 371 -14.48 -20.80 30.55
N LYS A 372 -13.96 -19.97 29.66
CA LYS A 372 -12.56 -20.00 29.20
C LYS A 372 -11.84 -18.72 29.65
N SER A 373 -10.78 -18.86 30.40
CA SER A 373 -9.98 -17.71 30.93
C SER A 373 -8.62 -17.58 30.23
#